data_b5f05c4e71e50d2a9e62ae2dd83b749d
#
_entry.id   b5f05c4e71e50d2a9e62ae2dd83b749d
#
_cell.length_a   1.000
_cell.length_b   1.000
_cell.length_c   1.000
_cell.angle_alpha   90.00
_cell.angle_beta   90.00
_cell.angle_gamma   90.00
#
_symmetry.space_group_name_H-M   'P 1'
#
loop_
_entity.id
_entity.type
_entity.pdbx_description
1 polymer ?
#
loop_
_entity_poly.entity_id
_entity_poly.type
_entity_poly.pdbx_seq_one_letter_code
_entity_poly.pdbx_strand_id
1 'polypeptide(L)'
;MKKLLLVLAIAMMVIPSLAQDYTRGRGFFVRPDVYGGFFANVGYQISPYVQVSVGPGALFLFNNTSNNVSVDFVGTVHGGVRVYTSGNNPWSALIDYHVGAFRYNRDPIWRHALVGGASYKDLDFGAGFQMMFAPNAQVFGYGPLVTVGYNFRFYKH
;
A
#
# COMPACT_ATOMS: atom_id res chain seq x y z
N MET A 1 12.16 -5.04 27.06
CA MET A 1 11.43 -5.92 26.17
C MET A 1 10.10 -6.42 26.77
N LYS A 2 10.04 -7.01 27.98
CA LYS A 2 8.79 -7.52 28.59
C LYS A 2 7.68 -6.45 28.73
N LYS A 3 8.01 -5.22 29.12
CA LYS A 3 7.04 -4.11 29.24
C LYS A 3 6.45 -3.68 27.89
N LEU A 4 7.24 -3.71 26.82
CA LEU A 4 6.76 -3.37 25.46
C LEU A 4 5.78 -4.43 24.93
N LEU A 5 6.09 -5.71 25.17
CA LEU A 5 5.19 -6.83 24.83
C LEU A 5 3.86 -6.76 25.60
N LEU A 6 3.90 -6.37 26.86
CA LEU A 6 2.69 -6.19 27.66
C LEU A 6 1.81 -5.04 27.14
N VAL A 7 2.42 -3.90 26.80
CA VAL A 7 1.71 -2.76 26.21
C VAL A 7 1.10 -3.12 24.86
N LEU A 8 1.84 -3.87 24.02
CA LEU A 8 1.33 -4.35 22.74
C LEU A 8 0.16 -5.34 22.92
N ALA A 9 0.27 -6.24 23.90
CA ALA A 9 -0.79 -7.21 24.20
C ALA A 9 -2.06 -6.52 24.73
N ILE A 10 -1.91 -5.54 25.63
CA ILE A 10 -3.03 -4.73 26.15
C ILE A 10 -3.66 -3.91 25.02
N ALA A 11 -2.86 -3.27 24.15
CA ALA A 11 -3.36 -2.55 23.00
C ALA A 11 -4.15 -3.47 22.06
N MET A 12 -3.67 -4.69 21.79
CA MET A 12 -4.38 -5.66 20.96
C MET A 12 -5.68 -6.19 21.60
N MET A 13 -5.81 -6.18 22.94
CA MET A 13 -7.03 -6.59 23.63
C MET A 13 -8.06 -5.46 23.76
N VAL A 14 -7.62 -4.22 23.90
CA VAL A 14 -8.52 -3.06 24.06
C VAL A 14 -9.10 -2.58 22.72
N ILE A 15 -8.35 -2.68 21.66
CA ILE A 15 -8.75 -2.22 20.32
C ILE A 15 -10.01 -2.94 19.78
N PRO A 16 -10.20 -4.28 19.94
CA PRO A 16 -11.42 -4.95 19.47
C PRO A 16 -12.70 -4.48 20.15
N SER A 17 -12.64 -4.06 21.41
CA SER A 17 -13.84 -3.66 22.17
C SER A 17 -14.42 -2.31 21.75
N LEU A 18 -13.64 -1.48 21.03
CA LEU A 18 -14.08 -0.16 20.56
C LEU A 18 -14.69 -0.20 19.14
N ALA A 19 -14.93 -1.38 18.59
CA ALA A 19 -15.10 -1.53 17.14
C ALA A 19 -16.36 -2.31 16.73
N GLN A 20 -17.42 -2.28 17.55
CA GLN A 20 -18.60 -3.13 17.35
C GLN A 20 -19.41 -2.90 16.06
N ASP A 21 -19.25 -1.75 15.36
CA ASP A 21 -20.07 -1.39 14.20
C ASP A 21 -19.28 -1.02 12.93
N TYR A 22 -18.09 -1.60 12.73
CA TYR A 22 -17.32 -1.30 11.54
C TYR A 22 -17.73 -2.19 10.36
N THR A 23 -18.23 -1.56 9.29
CA THR A 23 -18.49 -2.24 8.01
C THR A 23 -17.82 -1.46 6.88
N ARG A 24 -17.03 -2.15 6.05
CA ARG A 24 -16.51 -1.57 4.81
C ARG A 24 -17.65 -1.47 3.80
N GLY A 25 -18.28 -0.31 3.74
CA GLY A 25 -19.32 0.00 2.75
C GLY A 25 -18.74 0.12 1.34
N ARG A 26 -19.61 0.10 0.33
CA ARG A 26 -19.26 0.42 -1.06
C ARG A 26 -19.16 1.93 -1.22
N GLY A 27 -18.21 2.41 -2.03
CA GLY A 27 -18.11 3.85 -2.31
C GLY A 27 -16.72 4.29 -2.73
N PHE A 28 -16.62 5.56 -3.06
CA PHE A 28 -15.36 6.19 -3.41
C PHE A 28 -14.50 6.44 -2.17
N PHE A 29 -13.20 6.44 -2.37
CA PHE A 29 -12.23 6.83 -1.36
C PHE A 29 -11.06 7.59 -1.99
N VAL A 30 -10.37 8.34 -1.14
CA VAL A 30 -9.04 8.90 -1.41
C VAL A 30 -8.08 8.28 -0.39
N ARG A 31 -6.91 7.87 -0.84
CA ARG A 31 -5.91 7.24 0.01
C ARG A 31 -4.52 7.78 -0.25
N PRO A 32 -3.97 8.61 0.63
CA PRO A 32 -2.54 8.82 0.70
C PRO A 32 -1.86 7.52 1.17
N ASP A 33 -0.81 7.14 0.46
CA ASP A 33 -0.05 5.93 0.70
C ASP A 33 1.45 6.23 0.72
N VAL A 34 2.17 5.56 1.62
CA VAL A 34 3.61 5.37 1.51
C VAL A 34 3.84 3.95 1.04
N TYR A 35 4.46 3.79 -0.15
CA TYR A 35 4.55 2.51 -0.85
C TYR A 35 5.87 2.40 -1.64
N GLY A 36 7.02 2.48 -0.93
CA GLY A 36 8.33 2.67 -1.57
C GLY A 36 8.46 4.03 -2.24
N GLY A 37 7.62 4.98 -1.83
CA GLY A 37 7.44 6.33 -2.34
C GLY A 37 6.19 6.94 -1.74
N PHE A 38 5.79 8.10 -2.21
CA PHE A 38 4.55 8.78 -1.81
C PHE A 38 3.51 8.68 -2.94
N PHE A 39 2.29 8.32 -2.61
CA PHE A 39 1.20 8.16 -3.56
C PHE A 39 -0.09 8.83 -3.06
N ALA A 40 -0.85 9.35 -4.00
CA ALA A 40 -2.21 9.84 -3.77
C ALA A 40 -3.18 9.03 -4.64
N ASN A 41 -3.87 8.10 -4.04
CA ASN A 41 -4.78 7.20 -4.74
C ASN A 41 -6.22 7.68 -4.64
N VAL A 42 -6.94 7.56 -5.73
CA VAL A 42 -8.40 7.57 -5.75
C VAL A 42 -8.89 6.19 -6.12
N GLY A 43 -10.00 5.77 -5.56
CA GLY A 43 -10.47 4.43 -5.85
C GLY A 43 -11.93 4.20 -5.46
N TYR A 44 -12.36 2.97 -5.67
CA TYR A 44 -13.70 2.53 -5.37
C TYR A 44 -13.69 1.21 -4.60
N GLN A 45 -14.40 1.17 -3.49
CA GLN A 45 -14.68 -0.05 -2.74
C GLN A 45 -15.83 -0.78 -3.43
N ILE A 46 -15.53 -1.83 -4.19
CA ILE A 46 -16.51 -2.59 -4.99
C ILE A 46 -17.39 -3.44 -4.07
N SER A 47 -16.78 -4.04 -3.06
CA SER A 47 -17.45 -4.86 -2.06
C SER A 47 -16.72 -4.69 -0.71
N PRO A 48 -17.26 -5.18 0.40
CA PRO A 48 -16.55 -5.14 1.69
C PRO A 48 -15.16 -5.81 1.67
N TYR A 49 -14.89 -6.61 0.64
CA TYR A 49 -13.66 -7.39 0.52
C TYR A 49 -12.72 -6.90 -0.59
N VAL A 50 -13.19 -6.11 -1.55
CA VAL A 50 -12.43 -5.76 -2.75
C VAL A 50 -12.43 -4.26 -3.00
N GLN A 51 -11.23 -3.72 -3.20
CA GLN A 51 -10.98 -2.32 -3.50
C GLN A 51 -10.12 -2.21 -4.76
N VAL A 52 -10.43 -1.24 -5.62
CA VAL A 52 -9.61 -0.88 -6.77
C VAL A 52 -9.18 0.57 -6.66
N SER A 53 -7.97 0.89 -7.09
CA SER A 53 -7.45 2.25 -7.01
C SER A 53 -6.51 2.57 -8.16
N VAL A 54 -6.37 3.86 -8.42
CA VAL A 54 -5.38 4.42 -9.34
C VAL A 54 -4.91 5.76 -8.76
N GLY A 55 -3.66 6.11 -9.04
CA GLY A 55 -3.16 7.40 -8.59
C GLY A 55 -1.75 7.72 -9.06
N PRO A 56 -1.41 9.01 -9.04
CA PRO A 56 -0.04 9.46 -9.21
C PRO A 56 0.78 9.25 -7.93
N GLY A 57 2.09 9.23 -8.11
CA GLY A 57 3.03 9.15 -7.00
C GLY A 57 4.44 9.54 -7.37
N ALA A 58 5.31 9.53 -6.38
CA ALA A 58 6.75 9.68 -6.52
C ALA A 58 7.45 8.50 -5.85
N LEU A 59 8.21 7.76 -6.62
CA LEU A 59 9.04 6.65 -6.15
C LEU A 59 10.40 7.14 -5.67
N PHE A 60 10.95 6.46 -4.68
CA PHE A 60 12.34 6.59 -4.27
C PHE A 60 13.17 5.50 -4.94
N LEU A 61 14.11 5.88 -5.79
CA LEU A 61 15.08 4.98 -6.38
C LEU A 61 16.43 5.19 -5.70
N PHE A 62 16.93 4.14 -5.06
CA PHE A 62 18.23 4.14 -4.43
C PHE A 62 19.27 3.66 -5.44
N ASN A 63 20.14 4.57 -5.88
CA ASN A 63 21.27 4.24 -6.74
C ASN A 63 22.52 4.12 -5.88
N ASN A 64 23.08 2.91 -5.85
CA ASN A 64 24.32 2.65 -5.15
C ASN A 64 25.44 2.45 -6.17
N THR A 65 26.27 3.47 -6.32
CA THR A 65 27.54 3.37 -7.06
C THR A 65 28.67 3.21 -6.05
N SER A 66 29.78 2.61 -6.46
CA SER A 66 30.90 2.22 -5.58
C SER A 66 31.42 3.28 -4.61
N ASN A 67 31.06 4.56 -4.79
CA ASN A 67 31.51 5.67 -3.94
C ASN A 67 30.40 6.61 -3.49
N ASN A 68 29.15 6.46 -3.97
CA ASN A 68 28.06 7.36 -3.61
C ASN A 68 26.71 6.61 -3.59
N VAL A 69 25.92 6.92 -2.56
CA VAL A 69 24.51 6.55 -2.51
C VAL A 69 23.68 7.80 -2.86
N SER A 70 22.91 7.75 -3.93
CA SER A 70 21.96 8.80 -4.29
C SER A 70 20.53 8.28 -4.22
N VAL A 71 19.61 9.19 -3.97
CA VAL A 71 18.17 8.91 -3.98
C VAL A 71 17.53 9.78 -5.05
N ASP A 72 16.97 9.14 -6.06
CA ASP A 72 16.24 9.81 -7.12
C ASP A 72 14.75 9.77 -6.86
N PHE A 73 14.06 10.88 -7.11
CA PHE A 73 12.61 10.96 -7.07
C PHE A 73 12.05 10.86 -8.48
N VAL A 74 11.22 9.86 -8.72
CA VAL A 74 10.66 9.60 -10.04
C VAL A 74 9.14 9.60 -9.98
N GLY A 75 8.53 10.48 -10.80
CA GLY A 75 7.06 10.52 -10.95
C GLY A 75 6.54 9.24 -11.58
N THR A 76 5.47 8.69 -11.03
CA THR A 76 4.85 7.45 -11.49
C THR A 76 3.33 7.55 -11.45
N VAL A 77 2.67 6.72 -12.25
CA VAL A 77 1.24 6.43 -12.12
C VAL A 77 1.08 4.94 -11.88
N HIS A 78 0.21 4.59 -10.96
CA HIS A 78 -0.07 3.18 -10.70
C HIS A 78 -1.56 2.92 -10.54
N GLY A 79 -1.97 1.67 -10.73
CA GLY A 79 -3.28 1.15 -10.37
C GLY A 79 -3.14 -0.17 -9.64
N GLY A 80 -4.11 -0.51 -8.80
CA GLY A 80 -4.04 -1.71 -8.01
C GLY A 80 -5.38 -2.25 -7.57
N VAL A 81 -5.31 -3.49 -7.10
CA VAL A 81 -6.41 -4.21 -6.48
C VAL A 81 -6.00 -4.66 -5.10
N ARG A 82 -6.83 -4.39 -4.11
CA ARG A 82 -6.66 -4.83 -2.73
C ARG A 82 -7.82 -5.70 -2.31
N VAL A 83 -7.49 -6.82 -1.68
CA VAL A 83 -8.45 -7.79 -1.14
C VAL A 83 -8.28 -7.87 0.37
N TYR A 84 -9.40 -7.85 1.08
CA TYR A 84 -9.48 -7.97 2.54
C TYR A 84 -10.13 -9.30 2.92
N THR A 85 -9.68 -9.89 4.01
CA THR A 85 -10.26 -11.15 4.52
C THR A 85 -11.58 -10.93 5.26
N SER A 86 -11.85 -9.73 5.75
CA SER A 86 -13.08 -9.38 6.44
C SER A 86 -13.60 -8.01 6.05
N GLY A 87 -14.90 -7.92 5.81
CA GLY A 87 -15.62 -6.67 5.56
C GLY A 87 -16.29 -6.07 6.78
N ASN A 88 -16.57 -6.89 7.80
CA ASN A 88 -17.38 -6.52 8.97
C ASN A 88 -16.57 -6.50 10.27
N ASN A 89 -15.27 -6.77 10.20
CA ASN A 89 -14.37 -6.71 11.34
C ASN A 89 -13.46 -5.50 11.15
N PRO A 90 -13.22 -4.67 12.17
CA PRO A 90 -12.28 -3.57 12.11
C PRO A 90 -10.85 -4.04 11.78
N TRP A 91 -10.49 -5.25 12.18
CA TRP A 91 -9.25 -5.91 11.78
C TRP A 91 -9.49 -6.82 10.59
N SER A 92 -8.62 -6.74 9.62
CA SER A 92 -8.63 -7.60 8.44
C SER A 92 -7.20 -7.82 7.95
N ALA A 93 -6.87 -9.03 7.54
CA ALA A 93 -5.69 -9.22 6.72
C ALA A 93 -5.98 -8.67 5.31
N LEU A 94 -4.94 -8.24 4.62
CA LEU A 94 -5.05 -7.75 3.25
C LEU A 94 -3.96 -8.32 2.35
N ILE A 95 -4.31 -8.43 1.07
CA ILE A 95 -3.37 -8.64 -0.02
C ILE A 95 -3.60 -7.49 -1.01
N ASP A 96 -2.52 -6.87 -1.45
CA ASP A 96 -2.53 -5.71 -2.31
C ASP A 96 -1.57 -5.91 -3.48
N TYR A 97 -2.07 -5.78 -4.70
CA TYR A 97 -1.28 -5.88 -5.90
C TYR A 97 -1.39 -4.60 -6.72
N HIS A 98 -0.25 -4.02 -7.06
CA HIS A 98 -0.14 -2.80 -7.85
C HIS A 98 0.73 -3.01 -9.09
N VAL A 99 0.27 -2.39 -10.17
CA VAL A 99 1.05 -2.20 -11.39
C VAL A 99 1.21 -0.71 -11.61
N GLY A 100 2.42 -0.28 -11.89
CA GLY A 100 2.73 1.12 -12.17
C GLY A 100 3.69 1.27 -13.33
N ALA A 101 3.78 2.49 -13.83
CA ALA A 101 4.73 2.86 -14.86
C ALA A 101 5.37 4.22 -14.54
N PHE A 102 6.65 4.33 -14.84
CA PHE A 102 7.41 5.56 -14.75
C PHE A 102 8.46 5.62 -15.85
N ARG A 103 9.08 6.79 -16.05
CA ARG A 103 10.21 6.94 -16.98
C ARG A 103 11.49 7.16 -16.19
N TYR A 104 12.52 6.41 -16.55
CA TYR A 104 13.86 6.60 -16.02
C TYR A 104 14.85 6.66 -17.18
N ASN A 105 15.63 7.74 -17.28
CA ASN A 105 16.55 8.01 -18.40
C ASN A 105 15.90 7.88 -19.80
N ARG A 106 14.64 8.30 -19.94
CA ARG A 106 13.76 8.21 -21.12
C ARG A 106 13.16 6.84 -21.39
N ASP A 107 13.58 5.78 -20.70
CA ASP A 107 13.03 4.45 -20.87
C ASP A 107 11.77 4.27 -20.01
N PRO A 108 10.72 3.63 -20.54
CA PRO A 108 9.55 3.26 -19.76
C PRO A 108 9.87 2.07 -18.86
N ILE A 109 9.67 2.23 -17.56
CA ILE A 109 9.85 1.17 -16.57
C ILE A 109 8.49 0.76 -16.02
N TRP A 110 8.24 -0.54 -16.01
CA TRP A 110 7.05 -1.13 -15.40
C TRP A 110 7.40 -1.62 -13.99
N ARG A 111 6.52 -1.30 -13.05
CA ARG A 111 6.65 -1.74 -11.66
C ARG A 111 5.49 -2.65 -11.30
N HIS A 112 5.79 -3.79 -10.73
CA HIS A 112 4.84 -4.70 -10.10
C HIS A 112 5.15 -4.78 -8.61
N ALA A 113 4.13 -4.74 -7.77
CA ALA A 113 4.32 -4.84 -6.35
C ALA A 113 3.21 -5.68 -5.72
N LEU A 114 3.59 -6.59 -4.85
CA LEU A 114 2.70 -7.46 -4.09
C LEU A 114 2.98 -7.26 -2.60
N VAL A 115 1.94 -6.97 -1.85
CA VAL A 115 2.00 -6.71 -0.40
C VAL A 115 1.01 -7.60 0.32
N GLY A 116 1.46 -8.19 1.41
CA GLY A 116 0.61 -8.77 2.45
C GLY A 116 0.62 -7.88 3.68
N GLY A 117 -0.50 -7.79 4.37
CA GLY A 117 -0.56 -6.91 5.53
C GLY A 117 -1.85 -7.05 6.33
N ALA A 118 -2.10 -6.03 7.12
CA ALA A 118 -3.30 -5.92 7.94
C ALA A 118 -3.91 -4.53 7.78
N SER A 119 -5.18 -4.47 8.04
CA SER A 119 -5.98 -3.25 8.07
C SER A 119 -6.67 -3.14 9.40
N TYR A 120 -6.62 -1.96 10.00
CA TYR A 120 -7.45 -1.60 11.14
C TYR A 120 -8.35 -0.43 10.76
N LYS A 121 -9.65 -0.69 10.61
CA LYS A 121 -10.61 0.27 10.05
C LYS A 121 -10.11 0.78 8.69
N ASP A 122 -9.75 2.06 8.62
CA ASP A 122 -9.30 2.74 7.41
C ASP A 122 -7.78 2.86 7.30
N LEU A 123 -7.04 2.42 8.32
CA LEU A 123 -5.58 2.37 8.32
C LEU A 123 -5.10 1.01 7.81
N ASP A 124 -4.36 1.02 6.71
CA ASP A 124 -3.76 -0.15 6.10
C ASP A 124 -2.24 -0.12 6.29
N PHE A 125 -1.63 -1.24 6.63
CA PHE A 125 -0.20 -1.39 6.74
C PHE A 125 0.24 -2.79 6.30
N GLY A 126 1.42 -2.87 5.71
CA GLY A 126 1.91 -4.13 5.21
C GLY A 126 3.36 -4.08 4.77
N ALA A 127 3.83 -5.24 4.38
CA ALA A 127 5.14 -5.43 3.78
C ALA A 127 5.04 -6.36 2.57
N GLY A 128 5.94 -6.22 1.65
CA GLY A 128 5.90 -7.00 0.43
C GLY A 128 7.17 -6.88 -0.39
N PHE A 129 7.00 -7.12 -1.65
CA PHE A 129 8.06 -7.15 -2.61
C PHE A 129 7.66 -6.43 -3.89
N GLN A 130 8.61 -5.74 -4.50
CA GLN A 130 8.42 -5.09 -5.79
C GLN A 130 9.46 -5.54 -6.79
N MET A 131 9.05 -5.55 -8.06
CA MET A 131 9.92 -5.80 -9.21
C MET A 131 9.68 -4.71 -10.25
N MET A 132 10.74 -4.26 -10.87
CA MET A 132 10.73 -3.25 -11.92
C MET A 132 11.38 -3.82 -13.18
N PHE A 133 10.76 -3.60 -14.32
CA PHE A 133 11.17 -4.13 -15.61
C PHE A 133 11.41 -2.98 -16.60
N ALA A 134 12.57 -2.99 -17.21
CA ALA A 134 12.89 -2.16 -18.36
C ALA A 134 12.33 -2.75 -19.68
N PRO A 135 12.34 -2.03 -20.79
CA PRO A 135 12.09 -2.58 -22.10
C PRO A 135 12.89 -3.87 -22.33
N ASN A 136 12.31 -4.81 -23.06
CA ASN A 136 12.88 -6.14 -23.33
C ASN A 136 12.86 -7.09 -22.11
N ALA A 137 11.96 -6.86 -21.14
CA ALA A 137 11.78 -7.70 -19.95
C ALA A 137 13.03 -7.89 -19.08
N GLN A 138 14.00 -6.99 -19.19
CA GLN A 138 15.14 -6.97 -18.28
C GLN A 138 14.70 -6.45 -16.91
N VAL A 139 15.13 -7.13 -15.84
CA VAL A 139 14.90 -6.67 -14.48
C VAL A 139 15.72 -5.40 -14.26
N PHE A 140 15.02 -4.28 -14.07
CA PHE A 140 15.64 -2.99 -13.77
C PHE A 140 16.00 -2.90 -12.27
N GLY A 141 15.13 -3.44 -11.42
CA GLY A 141 15.36 -3.47 -9.97
C GLY A 141 14.32 -4.29 -9.25
N TYR A 142 14.65 -4.68 -8.05
CA TYR A 142 13.72 -5.40 -7.16
C TYR A 142 14.08 -5.11 -5.70
N GLY A 143 13.14 -5.31 -4.80
CA GLY A 143 13.41 -5.16 -3.38
C GLY A 143 12.17 -5.26 -2.51
N PRO A 144 12.39 -5.36 -1.19
CA PRO A 144 11.33 -5.29 -0.22
C PRO A 144 10.69 -3.90 -0.22
N LEU A 145 9.44 -3.84 0.19
CA LEU A 145 8.75 -2.59 0.40
C LEU A 145 7.86 -2.68 1.65
N VAL A 146 7.63 -1.52 2.25
CA VAL A 146 6.66 -1.36 3.34
C VAL A 146 5.60 -0.38 2.88
N THR A 147 4.36 -0.61 3.27
CA THR A 147 3.25 0.29 2.97
C THR A 147 2.52 0.71 4.22
N VAL A 148 2.11 1.97 4.24
CA VAL A 148 1.15 2.52 5.19
C VAL A 148 0.25 3.46 4.42
N GLY A 149 -1.07 3.31 4.57
CA GLY A 149 -2.04 4.15 3.91
C GLY A 149 -3.30 4.34 4.75
N TYR A 150 -3.99 5.44 4.52
CA TYR A 150 -5.24 5.74 5.19
C TYR A 150 -6.34 6.01 4.17
N ASN A 151 -7.49 5.32 4.31
CA ASN A 151 -8.63 5.43 3.41
C ASN A 151 -9.62 6.50 3.90
N PHE A 152 -9.64 7.67 3.29
CA PHE A 152 -10.70 8.66 3.46
C PHE A 152 -11.89 8.25 2.60
N ARG A 153 -12.93 7.70 3.20
CA ARG A 153 -14.06 7.11 2.50
C ARG A 153 -15.22 8.08 2.41
N PHE A 154 -15.88 8.09 1.25
CA PHE A 154 -17.05 8.91 0.97
C PHE A 154 -18.25 7.99 0.73
N TYR A 155 -18.82 7.49 1.83
CA TYR A 155 -20.03 6.67 1.78
C TYR A 155 -21.26 7.53 2.04
N LYS A 156 -22.36 7.20 1.34
CA LYS A 156 -23.68 7.46 1.87
C LYS A 156 -24.08 6.26 2.72
N HIS A 157 -24.32 6.49 3.98
CA HIS A 157 -25.03 5.55 4.84
C HIS A 157 -26.48 5.45 4.40
#